data_34e8dfc03a4dee368db42095022c09ba
#
_entry.id   34e8dfc03a4dee368db42095022c09ba
#
_cell.length_a   1.000
_cell.length_b   1.000
_cell.length_c   1.000
_cell.angle_alpha   90.00
_cell.angle_beta   90.00
_cell.angle_gamma   90.00
#
_symmetry.space_group_name_H-M   'P 1'
#
loop_
_entity.id
_entity.type
_entity.pdbx_description
1 polymer ?
#
loop_
_entity_poly.entity_id
_entity_poly.type
_entity_poly.pdbx_seq_one_letter_code
_entity_poly.pdbx_strand_id
1 'polypeptide(L)'
;MRLEYCAFSRNAFDNRIRRLLAHELLVRREIPNMNRGVVYSISRAGASEMIGKGEFFSGSMDKGEPSSVHVQHALELNDIHIALKRTGVLVRWTPESDIRSRNEFTEIGYVKDYDAVVAVRLDGHEHRFALEYERTPKAKARYQAIRKRIETETEFRHFLYLVPNYDLLLFLVRAFEGCPRTVYFGLRKDFLAETLSLSVQSNHSPVSTAFRAVLTAGSLRPNGRGARSAQAALFT
;
A
#
# COMPACT_ATOMS: atom_id res chain seq x y z
N MET A 1 -10.39 1.08 -13.55
CA MET A 1 -9.45 2.22 -13.45
C MET A 1 -9.88 3.43 -14.25
N ARG A 2 -10.33 3.27 -15.50
CA ARG A 2 -10.58 4.32 -16.49
C ARG A 2 -11.53 5.45 -16.08
N LEU A 3 -12.70 5.12 -15.51
CA LEU A 3 -13.73 6.11 -15.12
C LEU A 3 -13.63 6.55 -13.65
N GLU A 4 -12.78 5.93 -12.89
CA GLU A 4 -12.72 6.05 -11.43
C GLU A 4 -11.77 7.15 -10.96
N TYR A 5 -10.75 7.44 -11.77
CA TYR A 5 -9.85 8.57 -11.56
C TYR A 5 -10.27 9.83 -12.32
N CYS A 6 -11.14 9.67 -13.30
CA CYS A 6 -11.60 10.79 -14.13
C CYS A 6 -13.09 10.94 -13.94
N ALA A 7 -13.53 12.06 -13.36
CA ALA A 7 -14.94 12.48 -13.39
C ALA A 7 -15.44 12.78 -14.83
N PHE A 8 -14.80 12.18 -15.84
CA PHE A 8 -15.05 12.43 -17.25
C PHE A 8 -15.75 11.25 -17.92
N SER A 9 -16.50 11.52 -18.98
CA SER A 9 -17.06 10.49 -19.83
C SER A 9 -15.96 9.62 -20.46
N ARG A 10 -16.32 8.39 -20.88
CA ARG A 10 -15.40 7.48 -21.58
C ARG A 10 -14.71 8.15 -22.78
N ASN A 11 -15.46 8.93 -23.57
CA ASN A 11 -14.92 9.63 -24.73
C ASN A 11 -13.88 10.68 -24.34
N ALA A 12 -14.11 11.42 -23.25
CA ALA A 12 -13.14 12.39 -22.76
C ALA A 12 -11.86 11.71 -22.26
N PHE A 13 -11.98 10.54 -21.60
CA PHE A 13 -10.84 9.74 -21.20
C PHE A 13 -10.05 9.23 -22.42
N ASP A 14 -10.73 8.61 -23.40
CA ASP A 14 -10.09 8.05 -24.59
C ASP A 14 -9.41 9.14 -25.43
N ASN A 15 -10.01 10.36 -25.51
CA ASN A 15 -9.40 11.51 -26.13
C ASN A 15 -8.13 11.97 -25.40
N ARG A 16 -8.15 11.98 -24.06
CA ARG A 16 -6.98 12.35 -23.27
C ARG A 16 -5.84 11.35 -23.49
N ILE A 17 -6.12 10.05 -23.45
CA ILE A 17 -5.11 9.02 -23.73
C ILE A 17 -4.52 9.17 -25.12
N ARG A 18 -5.35 9.38 -26.16
CA ARG A 18 -4.86 9.62 -27.53
C ARG A 18 -3.93 10.83 -27.60
N ARG A 19 -4.27 11.94 -26.94
CA ARG A 19 -3.42 13.14 -26.91
C ARG A 19 -2.09 12.86 -26.19
N LEU A 20 -2.11 12.17 -25.05
CA LEU A 20 -0.89 11.83 -24.32
C LEU A 20 0.02 10.87 -25.12
N LEU A 21 -0.56 9.94 -25.89
CA LEU A 21 0.19 9.09 -26.83
C LEU A 21 0.78 9.90 -27.98
N ALA A 22 0.01 10.82 -28.58
CA ALA A 22 0.46 11.68 -29.68
C ALA A 22 1.60 12.63 -29.27
N HIS A 23 1.64 13.03 -27.99
CA HIS A 23 2.75 13.79 -27.42
C HIS A 23 3.86 12.92 -26.83
N GLU A 24 3.84 11.62 -27.08
CA GLU A 24 4.82 10.66 -26.58
C GLU A 24 4.98 10.63 -25.05
N LEU A 25 3.99 11.13 -24.30
CA LEU A 25 4.02 11.14 -22.84
C LEU A 25 3.62 9.79 -22.21
N LEU A 26 2.91 8.97 -22.99
CA LEU A 26 2.59 7.57 -22.65
C LEU A 26 3.10 6.63 -23.73
N VAL A 27 3.37 5.40 -23.31
CA VAL A 27 3.67 4.26 -24.19
C VAL A 27 2.55 3.23 -24.05
N ARG A 28 2.03 2.78 -25.19
CA ARG A 28 1.13 1.63 -25.26
C ARG A 28 1.94 0.35 -25.18
N ARG A 29 1.56 -0.57 -24.30
CA ARG A 29 2.21 -1.86 -24.15
C ARG A 29 1.18 -2.98 -24.31
N GLU A 30 1.54 -3.96 -25.11
CA GLU A 30 0.85 -5.24 -25.18
C GLU A 30 1.59 -6.23 -24.29
N ILE A 31 0.90 -6.77 -23.30
CA ILE A 31 1.52 -7.69 -22.35
C ILE A 31 1.06 -9.10 -22.76
N PRO A 32 1.98 -9.99 -23.13
CA PRO A 32 1.65 -11.38 -23.47
C PRO A 32 0.87 -12.06 -22.34
N ASN A 33 -0.12 -12.86 -22.69
CA ASN A 33 -0.93 -13.64 -21.74
C ASN A 33 -1.77 -12.83 -20.74
N MET A 34 -2.02 -11.54 -21.00
CA MET A 34 -2.99 -10.77 -20.23
C MET A 34 -4.31 -10.64 -20.97
N ASN A 35 -5.38 -11.20 -20.39
CA ASN A 35 -6.76 -11.10 -20.91
C ASN A 35 -7.36 -9.67 -20.79
N ARG A 36 -6.60 -8.67 -20.41
CA ARG A 36 -7.06 -7.30 -20.09
C ARG A 36 -6.61 -6.25 -21.10
N GLY A 37 -6.57 -6.57 -22.36
CA GLY A 37 -6.39 -5.53 -23.39
C GLY A 37 -5.06 -4.77 -23.27
N VAL A 38 -5.10 -3.47 -23.55
CA VAL A 38 -3.93 -2.59 -23.62
C VAL A 38 -3.59 -1.98 -22.27
N VAL A 39 -2.30 -1.99 -21.93
CA VAL A 39 -1.73 -1.29 -20.76
C VAL A 39 -0.95 -0.06 -21.25
N TYR A 40 -1.08 1.04 -20.53
CA TYR A 40 -0.32 2.26 -20.78
C TYR A 40 0.66 2.49 -19.64
N SER A 41 1.89 2.82 -19.98
CA SER A 41 2.91 3.28 -19.02
C SER A 41 3.35 4.69 -19.37
N ILE A 42 3.86 5.42 -18.36
CA ILE A 42 4.49 6.71 -18.63
C ILE A 42 5.76 6.49 -19.46
N SER A 43 6.02 7.36 -20.41
CA SER A 43 7.26 7.37 -21.20
C SER A 43 8.37 8.12 -20.46
N ARG A 44 9.61 8.09 -21.01
CA ARG A 44 10.68 8.92 -20.50
C ARG A 44 10.35 10.41 -20.64
N ALA A 45 9.77 10.82 -21.78
CA ALA A 45 9.34 12.20 -22.00
C ALA A 45 8.26 12.60 -21.02
N GLY A 46 7.26 11.73 -20.77
CA GLY A 46 6.22 11.97 -19.79
C GLY A 46 6.75 12.11 -18.35
N ALA A 47 7.70 11.29 -17.96
CA ALA A 47 8.33 11.39 -16.65
C ALA A 47 9.14 12.70 -16.51
N SER A 48 9.90 13.08 -17.54
CA SER A 48 10.64 14.35 -17.58
C SER A 48 9.71 15.55 -17.48
N GLU A 49 8.55 15.52 -18.14
CA GLU A 49 7.53 16.56 -18.07
C GLU A 49 6.95 16.70 -16.66
N MET A 50 6.70 15.59 -15.96
CA MET A 50 6.24 15.61 -14.56
C MET A 50 7.28 16.22 -13.64
N ILE A 51 8.56 15.79 -13.76
CA ILE A 51 9.67 16.34 -12.97
C ILE A 51 9.83 17.84 -13.25
N GLY A 52 9.74 18.26 -14.50
CA GLY A 52 9.82 19.67 -14.89
C GLY A 52 8.70 20.54 -14.29
N LYS A 53 7.57 19.93 -13.92
CA LYS A 53 6.44 20.59 -13.20
C LYS A 53 6.54 20.48 -11.68
N GLY A 54 7.64 19.97 -11.15
CA GLY A 54 7.85 19.80 -9.71
C GLY A 54 7.15 18.59 -9.12
N GLU A 55 6.60 17.69 -9.96
CA GLU A 55 6.03 16.42 -9.51
C GLU A 55 7.15 15.40 -9.31
N PHE A 56 7.11 14.72 -8.17
CA PHE A 56 8.06 13.65 -7.90
C PHE A 56 7.69 12.38 -8.68
N PHE A 57 8.62 11.87 -9.46
CA PHE A 57 8.47 10.62 -10.18
C PHE A 57 9.51 9.60 -9.68
N SER A 58 9.07 8.65 -8.87
CA SER A 58 9.90 7.55 -8.33
C SER A 58 9.86 6.29 -9.18
N GLY A 59 9.14 6.30 -10.29
CA GLY A 59 9.01 5.13 -11.16
C GLY A 59 10.37 4.73 -11.75
N SER A 60 10.76 3.46 -11.61
CA SER A 60 11.88 2.91 -12.35
C SER A 60 11.54 2.95 -13.83
N MET A 61 12.39 3.61 -14.60
CA MET A 61 12.35 3.51 -16.05
C MET A 61 13.07 2.23 -16.45
N ASP A 62 12.49 1.09 -16.09
CA ASP A 62 13.06 -0.21 -16.40
C ASP A 62 13.31 -0.35 -17.89
N LYS A 63 14.54 -0.73 -18.21
CA LYS A 63 15.02 -0.91 -19.58
C LYS A 63 14.48 -2.19 -20.24
N GLY A 64 13.65 -2.97 -19.52
CA GLY A 64 13.07 -4.23 -19.96
C GLY A 64 11.56 -4.22 -20.13
N GLU A 65 11.03 -5.21 -20.83
CA GLU A 65 9.58 -5.47 -20.85
C GLU A 65 9.15 -5.98 -19.46
N PRO A 66 8.17 -5.32 -18.82
CA PRO A 66 7.68 -5.78 -17.54
C PRO A 66 7.01 -7.15 -17.69
N SER A 67 7.33 -8.09 -16.82
CA SER A 67 6.65 -9.39 -16.84
C SER A 67 5.15 -9.23 -16.58
N SER A 68 4.33 -10.09 -17.19
CA SER A 68 2.87 -10.09 -16.99
C SER A 68 2.49 -10.19 -15.49
N VAL A 69 3.30 -10.90 -14.71
CA VAL A 69 3.10 -11.06 -13.25
C VAL A 69 3.24 -9.73 -12.52
N HIS A 70 4.28 -8.95 -12.82
CA HIS A 70 4.49 -7.62 -12.20
C HIS A 70 3.42 -6.62 -12.61
N VAL A 71 3.07 -6.60 -13.91
CA VAL A 71 2.00 -5.71 -14.40
C VAL A 71 0.66 -6.04 -13.74
N GLN A 72 0.34 -7.32 -13.63
CA GLN A 72 -0.91 -7.73 -12.98
C GLN A 72 -0.92 -7.36 -11.50
N HIS A 73 0.19 -7.57 -10.78
CA HIS A 73 0.32 -7.14 -9.39
C HIS A 73 0.09 -5.63 -9.25
N ALA A 74 0.75 -4.82 -10.08
CA ALA A 74 0.58 -3.38 -10.06
C ALA A 74 -0.86 -2.93 -10.36
N LEU A 75 -1.54 -3.59 -11.30
CA LEU A 75 -2.95 -3.30 -11.61
C LEU A 75 -3.87 -3.66 -10.44
N GLU A 76 -3.62 -4.77 -9.77
CA GLU A 76 -4.40 -5.22 -8.62
C GLU A 76 -4.16 -4.34 -7.38
N LEU A 77 -2.95 -3.82 -7.18
CA LEU A 77 -2.65 -2.79 -6.18
C LEU A 77 -3.36 -1.45 -6.50
N ASN A 78 -3.40 -1.07 -7.77
CA ASN A 78 -4.17 0.10 -8.19
C ASN A 78 -5.67 -0.04 -7.90
N ASP A 79 -6.26 -1.25 -8.07
CA ASP A 79 -7.66 -1.49 -7.71
C ASP A 79 -7.88 -1.28 -6.19
N ILE A 80 -6.95 -1.76 -5.35
CA ILE A 80 -6.97 -1.57 -3.88
C ILE A 80 -6.88 -0.08 -3.54
N HIS A 81 -5.94 0.65 -4.15
CA HIS A 81 -5.77 2.09 -3.97
C HIS A 81 -7.04 2.86 -4.35
N ILE A 82 -7.64 2.55 -5.50
CA ILE A 82 -8.87 3.19 -5.99
C ILE A 82 -10.04 2.92 -5.04
N ALA A 83 -10.21 1.68 -4.60
CA ALA A 83 -11.28 1.33 -3.66
C ALA A 83 -11.15 2.17 -2.39
N LEU A 84 -9.95 2.28 -1.83
CA LEU A 84 -9.73 3.08 -0.63
C LEU A 84 -9.90 4.58 -0.89
N LYS A 85 -9.42 5.10 -2.02
CA LYS A 85 -9.58 6.53 -2.38
C LYS A 85 -11.05 6.94 -2.49
N ARG A 86 -11.91 6.05 -2.98
CA ARG A 86 -13.36 6.30 -3.10
C ARG A 86 -14.06 6.48 -1.77
N THR A 87 -13.54 5.96 -0.68
CA THR A 87 -14.13 6.16 0.65
C THR A 87 -13.98 7.58 1.18
N GLY A 88 -13.09 8.39 0.60
CA GLY A 88 -12.76 9.74 1.07
C GLY A 88 -11.92 9.78 2.35
N VAL A 89 -11.58 8.64 2.96
CA VAL A 89 -10.76 8.60 4.19
C VAL A 89 -9.26 8.53 3.92
N LEU A 90 -8.85 8.28 2.68
CA LEU A 90 -7.43 8.19 2.31
C LEU A 90 -6.76 9.56 2.43
N VAL A 91 -5.75 9.67 3.28
CA VAL A 91 -4.89 10.87 3.44
C VAL A 91 -3.68 10.78 2.54
N ARG A 92 -3.00 9.61 2.54
CA ARG A 92 -1.78 9.39 1.76
C ARG A 92 -1.65 7.91 1.36
N TRP A 93 -1.18 7.71 0.15
CA TRP A 93 -0.72 6.44 -0.37
C TRP A 93 0.74 6.60 -0.82
N THR A 94 1.65 5.91 -0.16
CA THR A 94 3.07 5.88 -0.51
C THR A 94 3.35 4.54 -1.17
N PRO A 95 3.58 4.48 -2.50
CA PRO A 95 3.80 3.23 -3.22
C PRO A 95 5.20 2.63 -2.95
N GLU A 96 5.40 1.36 -3.31
CA GLU A 96 6.67 0.64 -3.17
C GLU A 96 7.86 1.42 -3.76
N SER A 97 7.69 2.05 -4.92
CA SER A 97 8.75 2.82 -5.59
C SER A 97 9.28 3.96 -4.72
N ASP A 98 8.39 4.70 -4.05
CA ASP A 98 8.75 5.82 -3.17
C ASP A 98 9.37 5.31 -1.88
N ILE A 99 8.85 4.18 -1.36
CA ILE A 99 9.39 3.50 -0.18
C ILE A 99 10.83 3.04 -0.46
N ARG A 100 11.04 2.37 -1.59
CA ARG A 100 12.37 1.89 -2.00
C ARG A 100 13.35 3.04 -2.17
N SER A 101 12.96 4.09 -2.88
CA SER A 101 13.80 5.29 -3.06
C SER A 101 14.18 5.89 -1.71
N ARG A 102 13.24 5.99 -0.77
CA ARG A 102 13.52 6.47 0.57
C ARG A 102 14.48 5.55 1.33
N ASN A 103 14.28 4.23 1.25
CA ASN A 103 15.16 3.25 1.89
C ASN A 103 16.58 3.25 1.33
N GLU A 104 16.75 3.55 0.03
CA GLU A 104 18.05 3.58 -0.62
C GLU A 104 18.83 4.90 -0.39
N PHE A 105 18.13 6.03 -0.27
CA PHE A 105 18.75 7.35 -0.27
C PHE A 105 18.67 8.10 1.06
N THR A 106 18.01 7.55 2.08
CA THR A 106 17.89 8.22 3.39
C THR A 106 18.14 7.24 4.54
N GLU A 107 18.64 7.78 5.66
CA GLU A 107 18.76 7.02 6.91
C GLU A 107 17.41 6.78 7.60
N ILE A 108 16.37 7.51 7.19
CA ILE A 108 15.01 7.45 7.73
C ILE A 108 14.15 6.64 6.76
N GLY A 109 14.44 5.37 6.63
CA GLY A 109 13.71 4.43 5.79
C GLY A 109 12.76 3.53 6.58
N TYR A 110 12.07 2.65 5.86
CA TYR A 110 11.33 1.54 6.42
C TYR A 110 12.22 0.29 6.43
N VAL A 111 11.98 -0.63 7.33
CA VAL A 111 12.77 -1.88 7.43
C VAL A 111 12.60 -2.79 6.19
N LYS A 112 11.61 -2.50 5.35
CA LYS A 112 11.26 -3.28 4.18
C LYS A 112 10.58 -2.39 3.12
N ASP A 113 10.74 -2.76 1.84
CA ASP A 113 9.94 -2.21 0.75
C ASP A 113 8.55 -2.86 0.79
N TYR A 114 7.58 -2.18 1.40
CA TYR A 114 6.18 -2.59 1.41
C TYR A 114 5.54 -2.25 0.06
N ASP A 115 4.49 -2.97 -0.35
CA ASP A 115 3.73 -2.63 -1.55
C ASP A 115 3.10 -1.22 -1.45
N ALA A 116 2.68 -0.83 -0.26
CA ALA A 116 2.33 0.55 0.08
C ALA A 116 2.44 0.82 1.58
N VAL A 117 2.68 2.08 1.94
CA VAL A 117 2.37 2.63 3.26
C VAL A 117 1.17 3.57 3.11
N VAL A 118 0.14 3.29 3.88
CA VAL A 118 -1.17 3.94 3.78
C VAL A 118 -1.44 4.76 5.03
N ALA A 119 -1.87 6.01 4.86
CA ALA A 119 -2.41 6.85 5.91
C ALA A 119 -3.89 7.14 5.62
N VAL A 120 -4.75 6.92 6.62
CA VAL A 120 -6.20 7.16 6.55
C VAL A 120 -6.66 8.01 7.72
N ARG A 121 -7.73 8.78 7.53
CA ARG A 121 -8.36 9.56 8.60
C ARG A 121 -9.65 8.91 9.03
N LEU A 122 -9.68 8.45 10.28
CA LEU A 122 -10.85 7.84 10.91
C LEU A 122 -11.13 8.55 12.23
N ASP A 123 -12.37 8.93 12.44
CA ASP A 123 -12.83 9.55 13.69
C ASP A 123 -11.96 10.77 14.10
N GLY A 124 -11.53 11.57 13.09
CA GLY A 124 -10.70 12.76 13.27
C GLY A 124 -9.19 12.49 13.42
N HIS A 125 -8.76 11.25 13.56
CA HIS A 125 -7.36 10.85 13.76
C HIS A 125 -6.76 10.21 12.52
N GLU A 126 -5.46 10.44 12.33
CA GLU A 126 -4.69 9.76 11.28
C GLU A 126 -4.15 8.42 11.79
N HIS A 127 -4.41 7.37 11.01
CA HIS A 127 -3.92 6.02 11.25
C HIS A 127 -3.05 5.58 10.09
N ARG A 128 -1.92 4.94 10.40
CA ARG A 128 -0.97 4.47 9.40
C ARG A 128 -0.80 2.96 9.50
N PHE A 129 -0.69 2.31 8.34
CA PHE A 129 -0.41 0.88 8.26
C PHE A 129 0.41 0.53 7.01
N ALA A 130 1.18 -0.54 7.10
CA ALA A 130 1.83 -1.15 5.95
C ALA A 130 0.85 -2.09 5.25
N LEU A 131 0.80 -2.02 3.93
CA LEU A 131 -0.01 -2.87 3.07
C LEU A 131 0.89 -3.76 2.24
N GLU A 132 0.57 -5.06 2.20
CA GLU A 132 1.14 -6.07 1.33
C GLU A 132 0.02 -6.79 0.58
N TYR A 133 0.22 -7.01 -0.70
CA TYR A 133 -0.67 -7.84 -1.50
C TYR A 133 0.08 -9.10 -1.98
N GLU A 134 -0.12 -10.20 -1.29
CA GLU A 134 0.52 -11.47 -1.62
C GLU A 134 -0.36 -12.28 -2.57
N ARG A 135 0.09 -12.48 -3.80
CA ARG A 135 -0.66 -13.19 -4.84
C ARG A 135 -0.43 -14.70 -4.82
N THR A 136 0.78 -15.10 -4.49
CA THR A 136 1.22 -16.49 -4.51
C THR A 136 2.12 -16.76 -3.32
N PRO A 137 2.09 -17.97 -2.74
CA PRO A 137 2.94 -18.29 -1.60
C PRO A 137 4.42 -18.22 -1.99
N LYS A 138 5.22 -17.62 -1.11
CA LYS A 138 6.69 -17.63 -1.20
C LYS A 138 7.25 -18.81 -0.39
N ALA A 139 8.52 -19.12 -0.60
CA ALA A 139 9.21 -20.11 0.20
C ALA A 139 9.20 -19.74 1.71
N LYS A 140 9.10 -20.73 2.59
CA LYS A 140 9.04 -20.55 4.06
C LYS A 140 10.18 -19.67 4.59
N ALA A 141 11.41 -19.85 4.09
CA ALA A 141 12.57 -19.05 4.48
C ALA A 141 12.38 -17.55 4.16
N ARG A 142 11.66 -17.22 3.08
CA ARG A 142 11.35 -15.83 2.74
C ARG A 142 10.43 -15.18 3.77
N TYR A 143 9.40 -15.90 4.24
CA TYR A 143 8.52 -15.37 5.30
C TYR A 143 9.25 -15.23 6.63
N GLN A 144 10.18 -16.12 6.97
CA GLN A 144 11.02 -15.96 8.15
C GLN A 144 11.85 -14.67 8.08
N ALA A 145 12.45 -14.37 6.93
CA ALA A 145 13.19 -13.13 6.73
C ALA A 145 12.27 -11.89 6.81
N ILE A 146 11.06 -11.96 6.25
CA ILE A 146 10.06 -10.88 6.34
C ILE A 146 9.64 -10.66 7.80
N ARG A 147 9.37 -11.71 8.56
CA ARG A 147 9.02 -11.62 9.99
C ARG A 147 10.07 -10.86 10.77
N LYS A 148 11.36 -11.26 10.65
CA LYS A 148 12.47 -10.59 11.33
C LYS A 148 12.53 -9.08 11.04
N ARG A 149 12.21 -8.67 9.81
CA ARG A 149 12.15 -7.25 9.46
C ARG A 149 10.94 -6.57 10.11
N ILE A 150 9.75 -7.18 10.06
CA ILE A 150 8.54 -6.63 10.69
C ILE A 150 8.72 -6.49 12.21
N GLU A 151 9.45 -7.38 12.85
CA GLU A 151 9.75 -7.31 14.29
C GLU A 151 10.48 -6.03 14.68
N THR A 152 11.36 -5.53 13.82
CA THR A 152 12.15 -4.31 14.05
C THR A 152 11.48 -3.03 13.55
N GLU A 153 10.31 -3.11 12.90
CA GLU A 153 9.59 -1.95 12.38
C GLU A 153 9.05 -1.06 13.51
N THR A 154 9.33 0.24 13.46
CA THR A 154 8.93 1.21 14.48
C THR A 154 7.96 2.28 13.98
N GLU A 155 7.89 2.50 12.66
CA GLU A 155 7.11 3.57 12.03
C GLU A 155 5.60 3.35 12.08
N PHE A 156 5.16 2.08 12.14
CA PHE A 156 3.74 1.73 12.25
C PHE A 156 3.52 0.45 13.05
N ARG A 157 2.29 0.33 13.57
CA ARG A 157 1.88 -0.80 14.42
C ARG A 157 1.08 -1.85 13.67
N HIS A 158 0.47 -1.48 12.54
CA HIS A 158 -0.49 -2.30 11.83
C HIS A 158 0.07 -2.72 10.48
N PHE A 159 0.00 -4.01 10.19
CA PHE A 159 0.42 -4.63 8.94
C PHE A 159 -0.77 -5.37 8.37
N LEU A 160 -1.22 -4.98 7.18
CA LEU A 160 -2.32 -5.62 6.47
C LEU A 160 -1.80 -6.39 5.27
N TYR A 161 -2.00 -7.70 5.28
CA TYR A 161 -1.78 -8.57 4.13
C TYR A 161 -3.10 -8.87 3.45
N LEU A 162 -3.23 -8.50 2.19
CA LEU A 162 -4.35 -8.90 1.35
C LEU A 162 -3.93 -10.08 0.47
N VAL A 163 -4.85 -11.02 0.27
CA VAL A 163 -4.61 -12.22 -0.51
C VAL A 163 -5.80 -12.52 -1.44
N PRO A 164 -5.61 -13.27 -2.54
CA PRO A 164 -6.68 -13.58 -3.49
C PRO A 164 -7.69 -14.61 -2.98
N ASN A 165 -7.27 -15.53 -2.09
CA ASN A 165 -8.11 -16.65 -1.63
C ASN A 165 -7.82 -17.04 -0.18
N TYR A 166 -8.70 -17.87 0.35
CA TYR A 166 -8.68 -18.26 1.76
C TYR A 166 -7.54 -19.23 2.10
N ASP A 167 -7.14 -20.09 1.16
CA ASP A 167 -6.05 -21.04 1.38
C ASP A 167 -4.72 -20.31 1.63
N LEU A 168 -4.44 -19.29 0.83
CA LEU A 168 -3.26 -18.45 1.02
C LEU A 168 -3.37 -17.63 2.31
N LEU A 169 -4.57 -17.18 2.70
CA LEU A 169 -4.80 -16.51 3.98
C LEU A 169 -4.38 -17.41 5.15
N LEU A 170 -4.92 -18.62 5.21
CA LEU A 170 -4.60 -19.58 6.27
C LEU A 170 -3.11 -19.96 6.28
N PHE A 171 -2.53 -20.12 5.09
CA PHE A 171 -1.10 -20.36 4.96
C PHE A 171 -0.28 -19.23 5.58
N LEU A 172 -0.63 -17.97 5.31
CA LEU A 172 0.09 -16.80 5.85
C LEU A 172 -0.12 -16.67 7.36
N VAL A 173 -1.32 -16.87 7.88
CA VAL A 173 -1.57 -16.87 9.33
C VAL A 173 -0.60 -17.81 10.02
N ARG A 174 -0.46 -19.05 9.52
CA ARG A 174 0.50 -20.05 10.05
C ARG A 174 1.96 -19.63 9.84
N ALA A 175 2.29 -19.03 8.68
CA ALA A 175 3.66 -18.59 8.38
C ALA A 175 4.12 -17.46 9.32
N PHE A 176 3.18 -16.67 9.84
CA PHE A 176 3.44 -15.59 10.80
C PHE A 176 3.18 -15.97 12.26
N GLU A 177 2.81 -17.23 12.54
CA GLU A 177 2.65 -17.71 13.90
C GLU A 177 3.94 -17.50 14.70
N GLY A 178 3.81 -17.02 15.95
CA GLY A 178 4.95 -16.67 16.80
C GLY A 178 5.71 -15.38 16.42
N CYS A 179 5.26 -14.61 15.44
CA CYS A 179 5.75 -13.24 15.23
C CYS A 179 5.25 -12.35 16.39
N PRO A 180 6.10 -11.58 17.09
CA PRO A 180 5.67 -10.73 18.21
C PRO A 180 4.82 -9.53 17.76
N ARG A 181 4.89 -9.17 16.49
CA ARG A 181 4.06 -8.09 15.91
C ARG A 181 2.76 -8.65 15.40
N THR A 182 1.69 -7.91 15.59
CA THR A 182 0.38 -8.31 15.06
C THR A 182 0.28 -7.98 13.58
N VAL A 183 0.08 -9.01 12.79
CA VAL A 183 -0.13 -8.93 11.34
C VAL A 183 -1.55 -9.37 11.04
N TYR A 184 -2.26 -8.62 10.23
CA TYR A 184 -3.65 -8.86 9.86
C TYR A 184 -3.75 -9.36 8.43
N PHE A 185 -4.63 -10.31 8.18
CA PHE A 185 -4.83 -10.98 6.91
C PHE A 185 -6.27 -10.86 6.47
N GLY A 186 -6.51 -10.44 5.23
CA GLY A 186 -7.84 -10.29 4.66
C GLY A 186 -7.87 -10.68 3.19
N LEU A 187 -9.07 -10.91 2.66
CA LEU A 187 -9.23 -11.21 1.25
C LEU A 187 -9.30 -9.91 0.43
N ARG A 188 -8.56 -9.86 -0.68
CA ARG A 188 -8.60 -8.71 -1.59
C ARG A 188 -10.03 -8.42 -2.07
N LYS A 189 -10.82 -9.45 -2.39
CA LYS A 189 -12.21 -9.27 -2.85
C LYS A 189 -13.06 -8.54 -1.81
N ASP A 190 -12.88 -8.86 -0.52
CA ASP A 190 -13.62 -8.25 0.58
C ASP A 190 -13.14 -6.81 0.81
N PHE A 191 -11.83 -6.55 0.67
CA PHE A 191 -11.31 -5.19 0.69
C PHE A 191 -11.87 -4.32 -0.43
N LEU A 192 -12.04 -4.85 -1.64
CA LEU A 192 -12.62 -4.10 -2.75
C LEU A 192 -14.12 -3.78 -2.54
N ALA A 193 -14.83 -4.61 -1.78
CA ALA A 193 -16.24 -4.43 -1.45
C ALA A 193 -16.46 -3.53 -0.22
N GLU A 194 -15.69 -3.76 0.85
CA GLU A 194 -15.94 -3.22 2.19
C GLU A 194 -14.83 -2.27 2.67
N THR A 195 -13.72 -2.20 1.93
CA THR A 195 -12.53 -1.41 2.26
C THR A 195 -12.02 -1.67 3.68
N LEU A 196 -11.93 -0.65 4.53
CA LEU A 196 -11.44 -0.80 5.91
C LEU A 196 -12.41 -1.55 6.84
N SER A 197 -13.66 -1.75 6.43
CA SER A 197 -14.64 -2.55 7.20
C SER A 197 -14.49 -4.05 6.97
N LEU A 198 -13.59 -4.47 6.03
CA LEU A 198 -13.35 -5.89 5.79
C LEU A 198 -13.03 -6.64 7.07
N SER A 199 -13.45 -7.90 7.12
CA SER A 199 -13.11 -8.83 8.19
C SER A 199 -11.69 -9.34 8.01
N VAL A 200 -10.85 -9.24 9.06
CA VAL A 200 -9.46 -9.70 9.06
C VAL A 200 -9.22 -10.69 10.20
N GLN A 201 -8.31 -11.64 9.97
CA GLN A 201 -7.74 -12.49 11.00
C GLN A 201 -6.33 -12.01 11.35
N SER A 202 -5.85 -12.31 12.55
CA SER A 202 -4.46 -12.00 12.91
C SER A 202 -3.66 -13.27 13.15
N ASN A 203 -2.31 -13.14 13.13
CA ASN A 203 -1.40 -14.23 13.51
C ASN A 203 -1.49 -14.62 15.00
N HIS A 204 -2.19 -13.85 15.83
CA HIS A 204 -2.36 -14.11 17.27
C HIS A 204 -3.76 -14.59 17.63
N SER A 205 -4.75 -14.45 16.75
CA SER A 205 -6.13 -14.81 17.02
C SER A 205 -6.84 -15.28 15.76
N PRO A 206 -7.51 -16.44 15.82
CA PRO A 206 -8.36 -16.91 14.72
C PRO A 206 -9.68 -16.13 14.64
N VAL A 207 -9.99 -15.29 15.65
CA VAL A 207 -11.22 -14.51 15.69
C VAL A 207 -11.10 -13.36 14.69
N SER A 208 -12.07 -13.30 13.77
CA SER A 208 -12.16 -12.23 12.79
C SER A 208 -12.67 -10.94 13.43
N THR A 209 -12.09 -9.82 13.03
CA THR A 209 -12.50 -8.47 13.43
C THR A 209 -12.47 -7.51 12.25
N ALA A 210 -13.25 -6.44 12.28
CA ALA A 210 -13.18 -5.40 11.26
C ALA A 210 -11.85 -4.64 11.35
N PHE A 211 -11.14 -4.47 10.23
CA PHE A 211 -9.84 -3.80 10.21
C PHE A 211 -9.94 -2.34 10.68
N ARG A 212 -11.06 -1.65 10.39
CA ARG A 212 -11.34 -0.32 10.93
C ARG A 212 -11.29 -0.29 12.47
N ALA A 213 -11.91 -1.28 13.12
CA ALA A 213 -11.90 -1.37 14.58
C ALA A 213 -10.49 -1.59 15.14
N VAL A 214 -9.66 -2.37 14.42
CA VAL A 214 -8.25 -2.54 14.76
C VAL A 214 -7.49 -1.22 14.72
N LEU A 215 -7.68 -0.43 13.66
CA LEU A 215 -6.98 0.85 13.50
C LEU A 215 -7.37 1.84 14.61
N THR A 216 -8.66 1.92 14.96
CA THR A 216 -9.17 2.88 15.95
C THR A 216 -8.92 2.47 17.40
N ALA A 217 -8.82 1.17 17.71
CA ALA A 217 -8.57 0.67 19.07
C ALA A 217 -7.24 1.16 19.67
N GLY A 218 -6.25 1.45 18.83
CA GLY A 218 -4.95 2.00 19.25
C GLY A 218 -4.98 3.47 19.70
N SER A 219 -6.01 4.22 19.30
CA SER A 219 -6.13 5.66 19.58
C SER A 219 -6.71 5.96 20.96
N LEU A 220 -7.31 4.99 21.63
CA LEU A 220 -7.98 5.14 22.92
C LEU A 220 -7.01 5.05 24.13
N ARG A 221 -5.71 4.86 23.93
CA ARG A 221 -4.74 4.96 25.02
C ARG A 221 -4.24 6.41 25.10
N PRO A 222 -4.61 7.20 26.13
CA PRO A 222 -4.03 8.52 26.34
C PRO A 222 -2.52 8.36 26.50
N ASN A 223 -1.75 9.17 25.77
CA ASN A 223 -0.31 9.29 25.95
C ASN A 223 -0.01 9.70 27.38
N GLY A 224 0.27 8.75 28.25
CA GLY A 224 0.79 8.97 29.58
C GLY A 224 2.26 9.42 29.54
N ARG A 225 2.54 10.57 28.93
CA ARG A 225 3.80 11.32 29.09
C ARG A 225 3.50 12.81 29.09
N GLY A 226 3.21 13.32 30.30
CA GLY A 226 3.01 14.74 30.48
C GLY A 226 2.73 15.10 31.92
N ALA A 227 3.45 14.50 32.89
CA ALA A 227 3.41 14.97 34.26
C ALA A 227 4.69 14.57 35.02
N ARG A 228 5.83 15.12 34.64
CA ARG A 228 7.01 15.21 35.51
C ARG A 228 7.89 16.34 34.97
N SER A 229 7.69 17.55 35.44
CA SER A 229 8.72 18.51 35.81
C SER A 229 8.12 19.92 36.01
N ALA A 230 7.49 20.09 37.17
CA ALA A 230 7.25 21.41 37.70
C ALA A 230 7.35 21.32 39.22
N GLN A 231 8.54 21.00 39.72
CA GLN A 231 8.89 21.20 41.14
C GLN A 231 10.42 21.11 41.27
N ALA A 232 11.09 22.21 40.99
CA ALA A 232 12.42 22.53 41.57
C ALA A 232 12.89 23.91 41.10
N ALA A 233 12.32 24.97 41.66
CA ALA A 233 12.96 26.30 41.70
C ALA A 233 12.25 27.15 42.76
N LEU A 234 12.48 26.81 44.01
CA LEU A 234 12.30 27.67 45.15
C LEU A 234 13.24 27.15 46.22
N PHE A 235 14.43 27.73 46.26
CA PHE A 235 15.37 27.90 47.41
C PHE A 235 16.75 28.25 46.85
N THR A 236 17.03 29.45 46.83
CA THR A 236 18.12 30.34 47.26
C THR A 236 18.15 31.60 46.43
#